data_5e4ce330e799fe51870b8503bd5c7921
#
_entry.id   5e4ce330e799fe51870b8503bd5c7921
#
_cell.length_a   1.000
_cell.length_b   1.000
_cell.length_c   1.000
_cell.angle_alpha   90.00
_cell.angle_beta   90.00
_cell.angle_gamma   90.00
#
_symmetry.space_group_name_H-M   'P 1'
#
loop_
_entity.id
_entity.type
_entity.pdbx_description
1 polymer ?
#
loop_
_entity_poly.entity_id
_entity_poly.type
_entity_poly.pdbx_seq_one_letter_code
_entity_poly.pdbx_strand_id
1 'polypeptide(L)'
;MKILCVLYDDPKGGMPKSYPLKDLPKLEKYPDGMTLPSPKGRDFNPGELLGCVSGELGLRKFLESNGHELVVTNSKDGDGCEDDKHIVDADIVISQPFFPYYLTKERIAKAKNLKMAITAGIGSDHVDLQAAMDNKIDVVEVTFCNSRSVAEHIVMMIVSMVRDYHNQHRIVNQGGWNIADAVQRSYDVEGMHIGTVAAGRIGLDALRKMKPFDVHLHYFDRHKLPDSVEKELNLTFHESVESMVKVCDVVTINCPLHPETENLFDDAMISKMKKGAYIVNTARGKICNRDAIAKALKSGQLSGYAGDVWFPQPAPNDHVWRTMPNHGMTPHTSGTSLSAQTRYADGVREILECFFEGKEIRDQYLIVKDGQLAGMGAHSYSKGSATGGSEEAAKYKKK
;
A
#
# COMPACT_ATOMS: atom_id res chain seq x y z
N MET A 1 7.23 27.86 -10.82
CA MET A 1 6.05 27.05 -10.54
C MET A 1 5.93 26.84 -9.05
N LYS A 2 4.72 26.67 -8.54
CA LYS A 2 4.44 26.34 -7.14
C LYS A 2 4.10 24.86 -7.00
N ILE A 3 4.84 24.16 -6.18
CA ILE A 3 4.67 22.73 -5.91
C ILE A 3 4.15 22.58 -4.48
N LEU A 4 2.95 22.00 -4.32
CA LEU A 4 2.37 21.64 -3.04
C LEU A 4 2.70 20.19 -2.73
N CYS A 5 3.39 19.93 -1.62
CA CYS A 5 3.76 18.60 -1.18
C CYS A 5 3.10 18.30 0.17
N VAL A 6 2.23 17.27 0.18
CA VAL A 6 1.46 16.88 1.37
C VAL A 6 2.10 15.66 2.01
N LEU A 7 2.72 15.87 3.17
CA LEU A 7 3.47 14.85 3.90
C LEU A 7 3.12 14.87 5.39
N TYR A 8 3.49 13.80 6.10
CA TYR A 8 3.43 13.77 7.56
C TYR A 8 4.28 14.86 8.19
N ASP A 9 3.89 15.30 9.38
CA ASP A 9 4.76 16.07 10.26
C ASP A 9 6.04 15.30 10.58
N ASP A 10 7.10 16.05 10.81
CA ASP A 10 8.32 15.51 11.40
C ASP A 10 7.99 14.75 12.71
N PRO A 11 8.55 13.56 12.96
CA PRO A 11 8.14 12.67 14.06
C PRO A 11 8.47 13.21 15.45
N LYS A 12 7.96 14.36 15.80
CA LYS A 12 8.02 14.95 17.15
C LYS A 12 7.00 14.26 18.05
N GLY A 13 7.39 13.17 18.68
CA GLY A 13 6.62 12.56 19.76
C GLY A 13 5.47 11.65 19.36
N GLY A 14 5.48 11.06 18.15
CA GLY A 14 4.46 10.12 17.67
C GLY A 14 4.44 8.76 18.38
N MET A 15 5.45 8.44 19.21
CA MET A 15 5.49 7.20 19.96
C MET A 15 4.70 7.31 21.27
N PRO A 16 3.89 6.31 21.63
CA PRO A 16 3.28 6.25 22.95
C PRO A 16 4.34 6.36 24.04
N LYS A 17 4.03 7.06 25.15
CA LYS A 17 4.98 7.24 26.28
C LYS A 17 5.49 5.91 26.84
N SER A 18 4.70 4.86 26.74
CA SER A 18 5.04 3.49 27.14
C SER A 18 5.87 2.71 26.11
N TYR A 19 6.18 3.29 24.95
CA TYR A 19 6.92 2.57 23.92
C TYR A 19 8.40 2.48 24.28
N PRO A 20 8.96 1.24 24.43
CA PRO A 20 10.30 1.06 24.97
C PRO A 20 11.41 1.59 24.04
N LEU A 21 11.09 1.82 22.77
CA LEU A 21 12.07 2.26 21.76
C LEU A 21 12.12 3.79 21.56
N LYS A 22 11.33 4.57 22.32
CA LYS A 22 11.30 6.03 22.17
C LYS A 22 12.68 6.69 22.41
N ASP A 23 13.51 6.04 23.21
CA ASP A 23 14.84 6.52 23.60
C ASP A 23 15.97 5.92 22.74
N LEU A 24 15.65 5.07 21.75
CA LEU A 24 16.66 4.61 20.81
C LEU A 24 17.14 5.77 19.95
N PRO A 25 18.47 5.89 19.74
CA PRO A 25 19.00 6.91 18.84
C PRO A 25 18.45 6.69 17.45
N LYS A 26 18.07 7.78 16.77
CA LYS A 26 17.73 7.73 15.35
C LYS A 26 18.97 7.25 14.58
N LEU A 27 18.75 6.39 13.60
CA LEU A 27 19.82 6.03 12.67
C LEU A 27 20.09 7.24 11.78
N GLU A 28 21.21 7.91 12.00
CA GLU A 28 21.63 9.06 11.17
C GLU A 28 22.21 8.62 9.83
N LYS A 29 22.58 7.36 9.71
CA LYS A 29 23.07 6.73 8.48
C LYS A 29 22.72 5.25 8.45
N TYR A 30 22.72 4.70 7.24
CA TYR A 30 22.52 3.27 7.08
C TYR A 30 23.67 2.46 7.67
N PRO A 31 23.43 1.21 8.09
CA PRO A 31 24.51 0.28 8.42
C PRO A 31 25.53 0.20 7.28
N ASP A 32 26.81 0.12 7.60
CA ASP A 32 27.87 0.00 6.61
C ASP A 32 27.62 -1.20 5.68
N GLY A 33 27.79 -0.99 4.40
CA GLY A 33 27.56 -2.01 3.36
C GLY A 33 26.10 -2.15 2.90
N MET A 34 25.15 -1.41 3.47
CA MET A 34 23.78 -1.43 2.97
C MET A 34 23.66 -0.57 1.71
N THR A 35 23.24 -1.18 0.61
CA THR A 35 22.93 -0.48 -0.63
C THR A 35 21.44 -0.17 -0.71
N LEU A 36 21.10 1.09 -0.91
CA LEU A 36 19.73 1.51 -1.15
C LEU A 36 19.50 1.70 -2.65
N PRO A 37 18.65 0.87 -3.26
CA PRO A 37 18.41 0.96 -4.69
C PRO A 37 17.58 2.20 -5.04
N SER A 38 18.07 2.99 -5.99
CA SER A 38 17.37 4.12 -6.60
C SER A 38 17.15 3.85 -8.09
N PRO A 39 16.02 4.30 -8.70
CA PRO A 39 15.75 4.13 -10.12
C PRO A 39 16.84 4.67 -11.05
N LYS A 40 17.52 5.73 -10.66
CA LYS A 40 18.63 6.33 -11.41
C LYS A 40 20.01 6.13 -10.77
N GLY A 41 20.11 5.28 -9.74
CA GLY A 41 21.37 5.03 -9.06
C GLY A 41 21.91 6.25 -8.30
N ARG A 42 21.03 7.17 -7.88
CA ARG A 42 21.43 8.35 -7.10
C ARG A 42 21.74 7.93 -5.67
N ASP A 43 22.82 8.48 -5.15
CA ASP A 43 23.15 8.36 -3.74
C ASP A 43 22.40 9.44 -2.95
N PHE A 44 21.58 9.01 -2.02
CA PHE A 44 20.95 9.88 -1.04
C PHE A 44 21.68 9.77 0.28
N ASN A 45 21.93 10.90 0.92
CA ASN A 45 22.35 10.86 2.31
C ASN A 45 21.21 10.32 3.20
N PRO A 46 21.51 9.44 4.15
CA PRO A 46 20.48 8.87 5.02
C PRO A 46 19.60 9.90 5.74
N GLY A 47 20.17 11.05 6.14
CA GLY A 47 19.42 12.14 6.75
C GLY A 47 18.41 12.81 5.81
N GLU A 48 18.68 12.84 4.51
CA GLU A 48 17.74 13.35 3.50
C GLU A 48 16.58 12.39 3.28
N LEU A 49 16.79 11.10 3.44
CA LEU A 49 15.78 10.07 3.21
C LEU A 49 14.87 9.80 4.39
N LEU A 50 15.37 9.97 5.62
CA LEU A 50 14.52 9.83 6.81
C LEU A 50 13.38 10.86 6.83
N GLY A 51 13.51 11.94 6.06
CA GLY A 51 12.47 12.94 5.82
C GLY A 51 11.54 12.65 4.65
N CYS A 52 11.62 11.49 3.99
CA CYS A 52 10.79 11.23 2.81
C CYS A 52 9.32 10.91 3.14
N VAL A 53 9.01 10.49 4.35
CA VAL A 53 7.63 10.32 4.85
C VAL A 53 7.15 11.59 5.53
N SER A 54 8.07 12.25 6.26
CA SER A 54 7.85 13.49 6.98
C SER A 54 8.95 14.46 6.59
N GLY A 55 8.72 15.35 5.71
CA GLY A 55 9.74 16.32 5.27
C GLY A 55 9.50 16.73 3.82
N GLU A 56 10.54 16.79 3.02
CA GLU A 56 10.53 17.49 1.74
C GLU A 56 10.81 16.56 0.55
N LEU A 57 10.78 15.23 0.74
CA LEU A 57 11.18 14.25 -0.30
C LEU A 57 12.57 14.52 -0.91
N GLY A 58 13.46 15.21 -0.18
CA GLY A 58 14.74 15.66 -0.73
C GLY A 58 14.62 16.67 -1.89
N LEU A 59 13.45 17.31 -2.05
CA LEU A 59 13.16 18.13 -3.24
C LEU A 59 13.49 19.62 -3.09
N ARG A 60 13.57 20.18 -1.86
CA ARG A 60 13.69 21.63 -1.65
C ARG A 60 14.85 22.24 -2.40
N LYS A 61 16.06 21.73 -2.17
CA LYS A 61 17.26 22.25 -2.82
C LYS A 61 17.16 22.18 -4.35
N PHE A 62 16.62 21.08 -4.87
CA PHE A 62 16.44 20.90 -6.31
C PHE A 62 15.43 21.91 -6.88
N LEU A 63 14.28 22.07 -6.24
CA LEU A 63 13.23 22.95 -6.74
C LEU A 63 13.60 24.42 -6.62
N GLU A 64 14.06 24.87 -5.45
CA GLU A 64 14.42 26.28 -5.21
C GLU A 64 15.60 26.74 -6.05
N SER A 65 16.62 25.88 -6.27
CA SER A 65 17.75 26.22 -7.14
C SER A 65 17.36 26.34 -8.63
N ASN A 66 16.20 25.80 -9.02
CA ASN A 66 15.63 25.93 -10.36
C ASN A 66 14.49 26.98 -10.42
N GLY A 67 14.36 27.84 -9.40
CA GLY A 67 13.40 28.95 -9.38
C GLY A 67 11.96 28.50 -9.14
N HIS A 68 11.72 27.36 -8.52
CA HIS A 68 10.39 26.86 -8.13
C HIS A 68 10.15 27.06 -6.64
N GLU A 69 8.88 27.24 -6.27
CA GLU A 69 8.42 27.33 -4.88
C GLU A 69 7.99 25.95 -4.40
N LEU A 70 8.50 25.49 -3.25
CA LEU A 70 8.04 24.27 -2.58
C LEU A 70 7.32 24.61 -1.28
N VAL A 71 6.03 24.30 -1.23
CA VAL A 71 5.21 24.34 -0.02
C VAL A 71 5.02 22.92 0.49
N VAL A 72 5.41 22.67 1.74
CA VAL A 72 5.21 21.38 2.42
C VAL A 72 4.25 21.59 3.58
N THR A 73 3.21 20.77 3.65
CA THR A 73 2.19 20.84 4.70
C THR A 73 1.63 19.46 5.04
N ASN A 74 1.08 19.32 6.24
CA ASN A 74 0.37 18.14 6.72
C ASN A 74 -1.12 18.42 6.98
N SER A 75 -1.55 19.66 6.80
CA SER A 75 -2.93 20.11 7.08
C SER A 75 -3.84 19.86 5.90
N LYS A 76 -4.28 18.61 5.72
CA LYS A 76 -5.00 18.10 4.55
C LYS A 76 -6.48 17.78 4.77
N ASP A 77 -6.92 17.72 6.03
CA ASP A 77 -8.26 17.28 6.40
C ASP A 77 -9.15 18.46 6.84
N GLY A 78 -10.43 18.39 6.49
CA GLY A 78 -11.41 19.40 6.79
C GLY A 78 -11.48 20.56 5.78
N ASP A 79 -12.61 21.23 5.76
CA ASP A 79 -12.83 22.41 4.90
C ASP A 79 -11.94 23.58 5.35
N GLY A 80 -11.20 24.14 4.37
CA GLY A 80 -10.32 25.28 4.63
C GLY A 80 -9.00 24.93 5.32
N CYS A 81 -8.57 23.67 5.28
CA CYS A 81 -7.23 23.27 5.68
C CYS A 81 -6.16 24.05 4.92
N GLU A 82 -4.90 24.02 5.39
CA GLU A 82 -3.80 24.74 4.70
C GLU A 82 -3.63 24.30 3.26
N ASP A 83 -3.77 22.99 2.98
CA ASP A 83 -3.69 22.46 1.61
C ASP A 83 -4.74 23.07 0.68
N ASP A 84 -5.97 23.30 1.18
CA ASP A 84 -7.04 23.93 0.40
C ASP A 84 -6.75 25.40 0.06
N LYS A 85 -5.91 26.08 0.83
CA LYS A 85 -5.45 27.45 0.52
C LYS A 85 -4.37 27.43 -0.56
N HIS A 86 -3.46 26.46 -0.49
CA HIS A 86 -2.33 26.36 -1.40
C HIS A 86 -2.68 25.73 -2.75
N ILE A 87 -3.69 24.84 -2.80
CA ILE A 87 -4.12 24.19 -4.04
C ILE A 87 -4.63 25.16 -5.10
N VAL A 88 -5.15 26.30 -4.69
CA VAL A 88 -5.79 27.31 -5.57
C VAL A 88 -4.83 27.81 -6.65
N ASP A 89 -3.56 27.96 -6.33
CA ASP A 89 -2.50 28.48 -7.22
C ASP A 89 -1.33 27.50 -7.44
N ALA A 90 -1.42 26.28 -6.91
CA ALA A 90 -0.41 25.25 -7.15
C ALA A 90 -0.41 24.77 -8.61
N ASP A 91 0.77 24.63 -9.18
CA ASP A 91 0.98 24.04 -10.50
C ASP A 91 1.06 22.50 -10.43
N ILE A 92 1.63 21.99 -9.35
CA ILE A 92 1.84 20.54 -9.12
C ILE A 92 1.45 20.21 -7.67
N VAL A 93 0.76 19.08 -7.49
CA VAL A 93 0.49 18.49 -6.17
C VAL A 93 1.22 17.17 -6.05
N ILE A 94 1.92 16.97 -4.94
CA ILE A 94 2.56 15.70 -4.58
C ILE A 94 1.90 15.19 -3.29
N SER A 95 1.40 13.96 -3.31
CA SER A 95 0.86 13.31 -2.12
C SER A 95 1.31 11.86 -2.03
N GLN A 96 0.92 11.17 -0.95
CA GLN A 96 1.35 9.80 -0.68
C GLN A 96 0.13 8.93 -0.37
N PRO A 97 0.08 7.66 -0.81
CA PRO A 97 -1.08 6.81 -0.59
C PRO A 97 -1.30 6.44 0.88
N PHE A 98 -0.28 6.51 1.71
CA PHE A 98 -0.34 6.27 3.15
C PHE A 98 -0.66 7.53 3.98
N PHE A 99 -0.59 8.70 3.37
CA PHE A 99 -1.06 9.99 3.90
C PHE A 99 -1.78 10.77 2.79
N PRO A 100 -2.91 10.28 2.31
CA PRO A 100 -3.51 10.78 1.09
C PRO A 100 -4.10 12.19 1.28
N TYR A 101 -3.72 13.12 0.42
CA TYR A 101 -4.49 14.32 0.15
C TYR A 101 -5.53 13.96 -0.90
N TYR A 102 -6.79 13.82 -0.46
CA TYR A 102 -7.88 13.48 -1.37
C TYR A 102 -8.14 14.63 -2.35
N LEU A 103 -7.61 14.49 -3.56
CA LEU A 103 -7.81 15.46 -4.64
C LEU A 103 -9.16 15.20 -5.30
N THR A 104 -10.22 15.64 -4.63
CA THR A 104 -11.61 15.47 -5.07
C THR A 104 -11.96 16.41 -6.22
N LYS A 105 -13.10 16.14 -6.87
CA LYS A 105 -13.65 17.01 -7.92
C LYS A 105 -13.76 18.48 -7.48
N GLU A 106 -14.18 18.71 -6.23
CA GLU A 106 -14.33 20.05 -5.66
C GLU A 106 -12.97 20.74 -5.47
N ARG A 107 -11.94 20.02 -5.06
CA ARG A 107 -10.57 20.53 -4.93
C ARG A 107 -9.96 20.81 -6.29
N ILE A 108 -10.14 19.92 -7.25
CA ILE A 108 -9.73 20.12 -8.65
C ILE A 108 -10.37 21.36 -9.24
N ALA A 109 -11.66 21.58 -9.00
CA ALA A 109 -12.37 22.78 -9.49
C ALA A 109 -11.80 24.09 -8.92
N LYS A 110 -11.18 24.06 -7.73
CA LYS A 110 -10.51 25.23 -7.11
C LYS A 110 -9.08 25.42 -7.65
N ALA A 111 -8.45 24.40 -8.15
CA ALA A 111 -7.03 24.33 -8.54
C ALA A 111 -6.80 24.91 -9.94
N LYS A 112 -6.82 26.23 -10.08
CA LYS A 112 -6.83 26.95 -11.37
C LYS A 112 -5.58 26.73 -12.23
N ASN A 113 -4.44 26.47 -11.60
CA ASN A 113 -3.14 26.34 -12.28
C ASN A 113 -2.64 24.91 -12.35
N LEU A 114 -3.37 23.95 -11.74
CA LEU A 114 -2.91 22.57 -11.58
C LEU A 114 -2.72 21.87 -12.92
N LYS A 115 -1.52 21.40 -13.16
CA LYS A 115 -1.09 20.69 -14.38
C LYS A 115 -0.86 19.21 -14.13
N MET A 116 -0.41 18.88 -12.90
CA MET A 116 -0.01 17.50 -12.57
C MET A 116 -0.28 17.17 -11.11
N ALA A 117 -0.77 15.95 -10.87
CA ALA A 117 -0.84 15.33 -9.55
C ALA A 117 0.12 14.13 -9.52
N ILE A 118 1.05 14.11 -8.56
CA ILE A 118 2.06 13.07 -8.41
C ILE A 118 1.77 12.26 -7.14
N THR A 119 1.65 10.95 -7.28
CA THR A 119 1.63 10.02 -6.16
C THR A 119 3.06 9.54 -5.86
N ALA A 120 3.63 9.99 -4.75
CA ALA A 120 4.92 9.48 -4.26
C ALA A 120 4.72 8.11 -3.60
N GLY A 121 4.55 7.09 -4.42
CA GLY A 121 4.18 5.74 -4.04
C GLY A 121 3.37 5.06 -5.13
N ILE A 122 2.61 4.02 -4.76
CA ILE A 122 1.73 3.27 -5.66
C ILE A 122 0.29 3.36 -5.17
N GLY A 123 -0.62 3.69 -6.06
CA GLY A 123 -2.07 3.80 -5.81
C GLY A 123 -2.56 5.23 -5.78
N SER A 124 -3.22 5.64 -6.86
CA SER A 124 -3.75 6.98 -7.06
C SER A 124 -5.27 7.06 -6.82
N ASP A 125 -5.82 6.14 -6.02
CA ASP A 125 -7.25 6.08 -5.67
C ASP A 125 -7.72 7.27 -4.79
N HIS A 126 -6.81 8.09 -4.31
CA HIS A 126 -7.08 9.35 -3.63
C HIS A 126 -7.24 10.54 -4.60
N VAL A 127 -7.05 10.34 -5.89
CA VAL A 127 -7.27 11.35 -6.94
C VAL A 127 -8.55 11.02 -7.69
N ASP A 128 -9.45 12.00 -7.85
CA ASP A 128 -10.59 11.87 -8.76
C ASP A 128 -10.10 11.89 -10.21
N LEU A 129 -9.87 10.69 -10.77
CA LEU A 129 -9.30 10.54 -12.11
C LEU A 129 -10.23 11.10 -13.19
N GLN A 130 -11.57 11.02 -13.03
CA GLN A 130 -12.48 11.58 -14.00
C GLN A 130 -12.40 13.10 -14.03
N ALA A 131 -12.39 13.74 -12.86
CA ALA A 131 -12.21 15.18 -12.76
C ALA A 131 -10.83 15.62 -13.27
N ALA A 132 -9.78 14.83 -13.03
CA ALA A 132 -8.46 15.10 -13.59
C ALA A 132 -8.45 15.04 -15.13
N MET A 133 -9.08 14.01 -15.73
CA MET A 133 -9.24 13.89 -17.19
C MET A 133 -10.03 15.07 -17.77
N ASP A 134 -11.17 15.42 -17.17
CA ASP A 134 -12.03 16.51 -17.61
C ASP A 134 -11.32 17.88 -17.60
N ASN A 135 -10.38 18.07 -16.67
CA ASN A 135 -9.59 19.29 -16.53
C ASN A 135 -8.19 19.21 -17.15
N LYS A 136 -7.87 18.11 -17.85
CA LYS A 136 -6.56 17.86 -18.49
C LYS A 136 -5.37 17.96 -17.52
N ILE A 137 -5.56 17.47 -16.31
CA ILE A 137 -4.52 17.34 -15.29
C ILE A 137 -3.87 15.97 -15.47
N ASP A 138 -2.56 15.95 -15.66
CA ASP A 138 -1.80 14.71 -15.71
C ASP A 138 -1.76 14.08 -14.33
N VAL A 139 -2.01 12.77 -14.24
CA VAL A 139 -1.87 12.02 -12.99
C VAL A 139 -0.78 10.98 -13.19
N VAL A 140 0.21 11.02 -12.31
CA VAL A 140 1.36 10.12 -12.36
C VAL A 140 1.64 9.53 -10.99
N GLU A 141 2.19 8.32 -10.97
CA GLU A 141 2.64 7.67 -9.73
C GLU A 141 4.02 7.04 -9.93
N VAL A 142 4.79 6.93 -8.85
CA VAL A 142 6.08 6.24 -8.92
C VAL A 142 5.83 4.74 -8.84
N THR A 143 5.32 4.20 -9.95
CA THR A 143 4.98 2.78 -10.08
C THR A 143 6.24 1.91 -9.84
N PHE A 144 6.07 0.80 -9.12
CA PHE A 144 7.08 -0.20 -8.75
C PHE A 144 8.07 0.21 -7.65
N CYS A 145 8.07 1.45 -7.17
CA CYS A 145 9.03 1.91 -6.18
C CYS A 145 9.03 1.09 -4.88
N ASN A 146 7.86 0.63 -4.45
CA ASN A 146 7.70 -0.06 -3.18
C ASN A 146 7.24 -1.53 -3.29
N SER A 147 7.06 -2.08 -4.50
CA SER A 147 6.51 -3.43 -4.69
C SER A 147 7.29 -4.50 -3.93
N ARG A 148 8.63 -4.45 -3.96
CA ARG A 148 9.49 -5.38 -3.22
C ARG A 148 9.33 -5.25 -1.72
N SER A 149 9.27 -4.01 -1.21
CA SER A 149 9.10 -3.76 0.24
C SER A 149 7.76 -4.30 0.74
N VAL A 150 6.69 -4.09 -0.04
CA VAL A 150 5.37 -4.66 0.29
C VAL A 150 5.39 -6.18 0.24
N ALA A 151 6.02 -6.79 -0.77
CA ALA A 151 6.12 -8.24 -0.87
C ALA A 151 6.89 -8.85 0.33
N GLU A 152 7.97 -8.22 0.76
CA GLU A 152 8.72 -8.63 1.96
C GLU A 152 7.89 -8.48 3.25
N HIS A 153 7.11 -7.41 3.34
CA HIS A 153 6.20 -7.18 4.47
C HIS A 153 5.09 -8.25 4.52
N ILE A 154 4.55 -8.67 3.35
CA ILE A 154 3.57 -9.76 3.25
C ILE A 154 4.17 -11.06 3.80
N VAL A 155 5.39 -11.42 3.37
CA VAL A 155 6.07 -12.63 3.86
C VAL A 155 6.28 -12.58 5.37
N MET A 156 6.77 -11.46 5.89
CA MET A 156 6.90 -11.23 7.33
C MET A 156 5.56 -11.44 8.05
N MET A 157 4.47 -10.85 7.55
CA MET A 157 3.15 -10.98 8.14
C MET A 157 2.65 -12.43 8.13
N ILE A 158 2.78 -13.15 7.01
CA ILE A 158 2.39 -14.56 6.90
C ILE A 158 3.12 -15.39 7.95
N VAL A 159 4.44 -15.33 7.96
CA VAL A 159 5.27 -16.12 8.88
C VAL A 159 4.99 -15.73 10.34
N SER A 160 4.90 -14.43 10.63
CA SER A 160 4.63 -13.94 11.99
C SER A 160 3.27 -14.40 12.52
N MET A 161 2.22 -14.40 11.66
CA MET A 161 0.87 -14.85 12.06
C MET A 161 0.80 -16.36 12.26
N VAL A 162 1.36 -17.15 11.32
CA VAL A 162 1.34 -18.61 11.40
C VAL A 162 2.19 -19.12 12.59
N ARG A 163 3.34 -18.46 12.84
CA ARG A 163 4.21 -18.75 13.99
C ARG A 163 3.71 -18.16 15.31
N ASP A 164 2.61 -17.41 15.30
CA ASP A 164 2.05 -16.71 16.47
C ASP A 164 3.04 -15.79 17.19
N TYR A 165 3.97 -15.18 16.45
CA TYR A 165 5.07 -14.38 16.98
C TYR A 165 4.58 -13.22 17.88
N HIS A 166 3.52 -12.54 17.49
CA HIS A 166 3.02 -11.37 18.22
C HIS A 166 2.53 -11.72 19.63
N ASN A 167 1.84 -12.87 19.80
CA ASN A 167 1.38 -13.32 21.11
C ASN A 167 2.54 -13.85 21.97
N GLN A 168 3.44 -14.62 21.38
CA GLN A 168 4.63 -15.13 22.08
C GLN A 168 5.50 -13.97 22.59
N HIS A 169 5.74 -12.96 21.77
CA HIS A 169 6.47 -11.76 22.18
C HIS A 169 5.75 -11.01 23.32
N ARG A 170 4.43 -10.91 23.25
CA ARG A 170 3.63 -10.27 24.31
C ARG A 170 3.71 -11.04 25.63
N ILE A 171 3.66 -12.39 25.59
CA ILE A 171 3.81 -13.24 26.78
C ILE A 171 5.13 -12.91 27.49
N VAL A 172 6.26 -12.89 26.74
CA VAL A 172 7.58 -12.58 27.30
C VAL A 172 7.62 -11.15 27.89
N ASN A 173 7.08 -10.17 27.18
CA ASN A 173 7.03 -8.78 27.67
C ASN A 173 6.20 -8.60 28.94
N GLN A 174 5.24 -9.49 29.17
CA GLN A 174 4.41 -9.51 30.39
C GLN A 174 4.99 -10.41 31.49
N GLY A 175 6.22 -10.92 31.33
CA GLY A 175 6.90 -11.77 32.32
C GLY A 175 6.51 -13.24 32.27
N GLY A 176 5.73 -13.67 31.27
CA GLY A 176 5.36 -15.07 31.05
C GLY A 176 6.51 -15.87 30.42
N TRP A 177 6.55 -17.17 30.69
CA TRP A 177 7.56 -18.08 30.16
C TRP A 177 7.08 -19.50 29.88
N ASN A 178 5.79 -19.77 30.01
CA ASN A 178 5.27 -21.12 29.79
C ASN A 178 5.24 -21.47 28.30
N ILE A 179 6.09 -22.40 27.87
CA ILE A 179 6.17 -22.81 26.47
C ILE A 179 4.86 -23.48 26.02
N ALA A 180 4.22 -24.28 26.85
CA ALA A 180 2.95 -24.94 26.51
C ALA A 180 1.84 -23.93 26.19
N ASP A 181 1.79 -22.81 26.89
CA ASP A 181 0.86 -21.71 26.61
C ASP A 181 1.24 -20.96 25.33
N ALA A 182 2.55 -20.74 25.12
CA ALA A 182 3.06 -19.94 24.03
C ALA A 182 2.90 -20.61 22.65
N VAL A 183 2.92 -21.95 22.56
CA VAL A 183 2.92 -22.67 21.28
C VAL A 183 1.54 -23.15 20.82
N GLN A 184 0.49 -22.91 21.58
CA GLN A 184 -0.87 -23.46 21.31
C GLN A 184 -1.42 -23.11 19.91
N ARG A 185 -0.93 -22.06 19.29
CA ARG A 185 -1.38 -21.56 17.98
C ARG A 185 -0.22 -21.40 16.98
N SER A 186 0.93 -21.96 17.27
CA SER A 186 2.10 -21.84 16.42
C SER A 186 2.22 -23.06 15.51
N TYR A 187 2.24 -22.82 14.20
CA TYR A 187 2.36 -23.85 13.16
C TYR A 187 3.55 -23.57 12.27
N ASP A 188 4.01 -24.58 11.54
CA ASP A 188 4.97 -24.39 10.45
C ASP A 188 4.21 -23.95 9.18
N VAL A 189 4.90 -23.19 8.33
CA VAL A 189 4.34 -22.72 7.06
C VAL A 189 4.46 -23.78 5.98
N GLU A 190 5.43 -24.69 6.13
CA GLU A 190 5.65 -25.82 5.22
C GLU A 190 4.36 -26.59 4.95
N GLY A 191 4.11 -26.92 3.69
CA GLY A 191 2.92 -27.64 3.23
C GLY A 191 1.63 -26.84 3.20
N MET A 192 1.62 -25.57 3.68
CA MET A 192 0.42 -24.74 3.60
C MET A 192 0.12 -24.30 2.18
N HIS A 193 -1.16 -24.11 1.89
CA HIS A 193 -1.67 -23.53 0.66
C HIS A 193 -1.78 -22.01 0.81
N ILE A 194 -0.98 -21.27 0.05
CA ILE A 194 -0.92 -19.81 0.09
C ILE A 194 -1.39 -19.23 -1.23
N GLY A 195 -2.45 -18.41 -1.19
CA GLY A 195 -3.05 -17.81 -2.37
C GLY A 195 -2.94 -16.28 -2.39
N THR A 196 -2.77 -15.71 -3.59
CA THR A 196 -2.85 -14.27 -3.79
C THR A 196 -4.07 -13.87 -4.62
N VAL A 197 -4.81 -12.87 -4.14
CA VAL A 197 -5.83 -12.17 -4.94
C VAL A 197 -5.12 -11.05 -5.69
N ALA A 198 -5.04 -11.18 -6.99
CA ALA A 198 -4.17 -10.50 -7.94
C ALA A 198 -2.69 -10.94 -7.85
N ALA A 199 -2.20 -11.40 -8.99
CA ALA A 199 -0.83 -11.87 -9.20
C ALA A 199 0.02 -10.86 -9.99
N GLY A 200 -0.21 -9.57 -9.73
CA GLY A 200 0.62 -8.48 -10.22
C GLY A 200 1.99 -8.47 -9.55
N ARG A 201 2.72 -7.38 -9.68
CA ARG A 201 4.11 -7.28 -9.19
C ARG A 201 4.28 -7.61 -7.72
N ILE A 202 3.36 -7.15 -6.86
CA ILE A 202 3.42 -7.41 -5.42
C ILE A 202 3.05 -8.86 -5.12
N GLY A 203 1.87 -9.30 -5.57
CA GLY A 203 1.37 -10.66 -5.29
C GLY A 203 2.31 -11.73 -5.81
N LEU A 204 2.79 -11.59 -7.04
CA LEU A 204 3.73 -12.54 -7.63
C LEU A 204 5.10 -12.55 -6.93
N ASP A 205 5.64 -11.37 -6.55
CA ASP A 205 6.90 -11.29 -5.81
C ASP A 205 6.77 -11.88 -4.40
N ALA A 206 5.62 -11.68 -3.74
CA ALA A 206 5.33 -12.33 -2.46
C ALA A 206 5.30 -13.86 -2.60
N LEU A 207 4.65 -14.41 -3.64
CA LEU A 207 4.66 -15.86 -3.90
C LEU A 207 6.06 -16.37 -4.20
N ARG A 208 6.88 -15.65 -4.99
CA ARG A 208 8.29 -16.03 -5.23
C ARG A 208 9.09 -16.13 -3.93
N LYS A 209 8.88 -15.19 -3.02
CA LYS A 209 9.56 -15.16 -1.72
C LYS A 209 9.02 -16.21 -0.75
N MET A 210 7.78 -16.66 -0.93
CA MET A 210 7.20 -17.77 -0.15
C MET A 210 7.64 -19.15 -0.66
N LYS A 211 7.99 -19.30 -1.93
CA LYS A 211 8.37 -20.61 -2.51
C LYS A 211 9.42 -21.39 -1.68
N PRO A 212 10.50 -20.77 -1.14
CA PRO A 212 11.50 -21.49 -0.34
C PRO A 212 10.99 -22.05 1.01
N PHE A 213 9.75 -21.75 1.39
CA PHE A 213 9.13 -22.32 2.59
C PHE A 213 8.39 -23.64 2.32
N ASP A 214 8.58 -24.24 1.14
CA ASP A 214 7.96 -25.51 0.73
C ASP A 214 6.43 -25.51 0.82
N VAL A 215 5.83 -24.43 0.34
CA VAL A 215 4.37 -24.17 0.33
C VAL A 215 3.75 -24.45 -1.04
N HIS A 216 2.44 -24.70 -1.07
CA HIS A 216 1.65 -24.78 -2.28
C HIS A 216 1.15 -23.40 -2.67
N LEU A 217 1.51 -22.92 -3.86
CA LEU A 217 1.22 -21.56 -4.30
C LEU A 217 0.02 -21.49 -5.23
N HIS A 218 -0.90 -20.58 -4.91
CA HIS A 218 -2.15 -20.36 -5.63
C HIS A 218 -2.30 -18.89 -6.01
N TYR A 219 -3.02 -18.63 -7.10
CA TYR A 219 -3.38 -17.27 -7.45
C TYR A 219 -4.72 -17.19 -8.16
N PHE A 220 -5.36 -16.05 -7.98
CA PHE A 220 -6.42 -15.54 -8.83
C PHE A 220 -5.98 -14.21 -9.42
N ASP A 221 -6.19 -14.05 -10.71
CA ASP A 221 -6.05 -12.77 -11.41
C ASP A 221 -7.08 -12.71 -12.53
N ARG A 222 -7.41 -11.50 -12.99
CA ARG A 222 -8.30 -11.30 -14.15
C ARG A 222 -7.72 -11.90 -15.44
N HIS A 223 -6.42 -11.98 -15.51
CA HIS A 223 -5.67 -12.56 -16.61
C HIS A 223 -4.75 -13.67 -16.08
N LYS A 224 -4.85 -14.83 -16.72
CA LYS A 224 -3.95 -15.93 -16.39
C LYS A 224 -2.50 -15.52 -16.69
N LEU A 225 -1.59 -15.87 -15.79
CA LEU A 225 -0.16 -15.65 -15.99
C LEU A 225 0.39 -16.51 -17.14
N PRO A 226 1.50 -16.08 -17.77
CA PRO A 226 2.18 -16.92 -18.74
C PRO A 226 2.57 -18.29 -18.17
N ASP A 227 2.45 -19.34 -18.96
CA ASP A 227 2.77 -20.72 -18.56
C ASP A 227 4.20 -20.87 -18.02
N SER A 228 5.15 -20.07 -18.52
CA SER A 228 6.52 -20.03 -18.01
C SER A 228 6.61 -19.61 -16.54
N VAL A 229 5.80 -18.63 -16.13
CA VAL A 229 5.75 -18.15 -14.75
C VAL A 229 5.06 -19.16 -13.84
N GLU A 230 3.95 -19.77 -14.31
CA GLU A 230 3.26 -20.83 -13.57
C GLU A 230 4.20 -22.02 -13.31
N LYS A 231 4.96 -22.44 -14.33
CA LYS A 231 5.94 -23.54 -14.21
C LYS A 231 7.11 -23.17 -13.29
N GLU A 232 7.66 -21.95 -13.41
CA GLU A 232 8.76 -21.47 -12.55
C GLU A 232 8.43 -21.62 -11.08
N LEU A 233 7.22 -21.25 -10.71
CA LEU A 233 6.78 -21.18 -9.32
C LEU A 233 5.90 -22.37 -8.89
N ASN A 234 5.54 -23.25 -9.81
CA ASN A 234 4.56 -24.32 -9.60
C ASN A 234 3.22 -23.76 -9.08
N LEU A 235 2.70 -22.72 -9.79
CA LEU A 235 1.49 -22.02 -9.40
C LEU A 235 0.24 -22.76 -9.84
N THR A 236 -0.79 -22.73 -9.00
CA THR A 236 -2.16 -23.15 -9.33
C THR A 236 -3.03 -21.92 -9.60
N PHE A 237 -3.51 -21.77 -10.84
CA PHE A 237 -4.47 -20.75 -11.21
C PHE A 237 -5.88 -21.12 -10.75
N HIS A 238 -6.65 -20.12 -10.31
CA HIS A 238 -8.05 -20.23 -9.98
C HIS A 238 -8.89 -19.26 -10.81
N GLU A 239 -10.01 -19.73 -11.34
CA GLU A 239 -10.91 -18.90 -12.16
C GLU A 239 -11.74 -17.89 -11.34
N SER A 240 -11.74 -18.03 -10.01
CA SER A 240 -12.43 -17.12 -9.09
C SER A 240 -11.73 -17.03 -7.74
N VAL A 241 -11.93 -15.90 -7.05
CA VAL A 241 -11.49 -15.75 -5.66
C VAL A 241 -12.12 -16.84 -4.79
N GLU A 242 -13.41 -17.14 -5.01
CA GLU A 242 -14.12 -18.16 -4.24
C GLU A 242 -13.48 -19.56 -4.35
N SER A 243 -13.10 -19.99 -5.56
CA SER A 243 -12.47 -21.30 -5.73
C SER A 243 -11.09 -21.37 -5.06
N MET A 244 -10.34 -20.26 -5.05
CA MET A 244 -9.05 -20.18 -4.40
C MET A 244 -9.15 -20.20 -2.87
N VAL A 245 -10.05 -19.40 -2.29
CA VAL A 245 -10.12 -19.30 -0.82
C VAL A 245 -10.59 -20.59 -0.14
N LYS A 246 -11.30 -21.46 -0.86
CA LYS A 246 -11.73 -22.77 -0.36
C LYS A 246 -10.56 -23.73 -0.09
N VAL A 247 -9.44 -23.55 -0.77
CA VAL A 247 -8.30 -24.46 -0.67
C VAL A 247 -7.10 -23.84 0.05
N CYS A 248 -7.06 -22.52 0.19
CA CYS A 248 -5.94 -21.82 0.80
C CYS A 248 -6.02 -21.75 2.32
N ASP A 249 -4.89 -21.97 2.98
CA ASP A 249 -4.70 -21.75 4.41
C ASP A 249 -4.39 -20.30 4.71
N VAL A 250 -3.70 -19.62 3.79
CA VAL A 250 -3.40 -18.19 3.86
C VAL A 250 -3.80 -17.52 2.56
N VAL A 251 -4.49 -16.39 2.65
CA VAL A 251 -4.86 -15.56 1.49
C VAL A 251 -4.27 -14.18 1.66
N THR A 252 -3.44 -13.74 0.71
CA THR A 252 -2.94 -12.36 0.64
C THR A 252 -3.68 -11.56 -0.42
N ILE A 253 -4.05 -10.33 -0.09
CA ILE A 253 -4.85 -9.44 -0.93
C ILE A 253 -3.93 -8.38 -1.53
N ASN A 254 -3.83 -8.37 -2.87
CA ASN A 254 -2.94 -7.50 -3.63
C ASN A 254 -3.64 -6.81 -4.82
N CYS A 255 -4.97 -6.92 -4.90
CA CYS A 255 -5.76 -6.23 -5.91
C CYS A 255 -5.97 -4.75 -5.54
N PRO A 256 -6.13 -3.86 -6.52
CA PRO A 256 -6.51 -2.47 -6.27
C PRO A 256 -7.94 -2.37 -5.72
N LEU A 257 -8.23 -1.23 -5.08
CA LEU A 257 -9.58 -0.90 -4.63
C LEU A 257 -10.40 -0.35 -5.80
N HIS A 258 -11.46 -1.05 -6.14
CA HIS A 258 -12.46 -0.68 -7.14
C HIS A 258 -13.85 -1.01 -6.59
N PRO A 259 -14.94 -0.50 -7.19
CA PRO A 259 -16.29 -0.89 -6.78
C PRO A 259 -16.52 -2.40 -6.70
N GLU A 260 -15.89 -3.17 -7.60
CA GLU A 260 -15.98 -4.63 -7.63
C GLU A 260 -15.13 -5.35 -6.58
N THR A 261 -14.14 -4.69 -6.00
CA THR A 261 -13.27 -5.24 -4.94
C THR A 261 -13.60 -4.68 -3.56
N GLU A 262 -14.43 -3.65 -3.47
CA GLU A 262 -14.89 -3.12 -2.18
C GLU A 262 -15.74 -4.16 -1.45
N ASN A 263 -15.40 -4.44 -0.19
CA ASN A 263 -16.00 -5.50 0.62
C ASN A 263 -15.96 -6.90 -0.04
N LEU A 264 -14.95 -7.18 -0.86
CA LEU A 264 -14.75 -8.49 -1.47
C LEU A 264 -14.66 -9.60 -0.41
N PHE A 265 -14.03 -9.30 0.74
CA PHE A 265 -13.97 -10.19 1.90
C PHE A 265 -15.05 -9.78 2.91
N ASP A 266 -16.29 -10.08 2.59
CA ASP A 266 -17.47 -9.98 3.46
C ASP A 266 -17.75 -11.29 4.22
N ASP A 267 -18.82 -11.33 5.02
CA ASP A 267 -19.24 -12.55 5.74
C ASP A 267 -19.42 -13.74 4.80
N ALA A 268 -19.95 -13.52 3.60
CA ALA A 268 -20.22 -14.60 2.64
C ALA A 268 -18.93 -15.19 2.08
N MET A 269 -17.97 -14.35 1.69
CA MET A 269 -16.67 -14.80 1.20
C MET A 269 -15.85 -15.48 2.31
N ILE A 270 -15.81 -14.88 3.50
CA ILE A 270 -15.06 -15.43 4.64
C ILE A 270 -15.63 -16.79 5.07
N SER A 271 -16.95 -16.99 5.01
CA SER A 271 -17.57 -18.28 5.32
C SER A 271 -17.16 -19.43 4.39
N LYS A 272 -16.68 -19.10 3.17
CA LYS A 272 -16.20 -20.07 2.18
C LYS A 272 -14.73 -20.45 2.35
N MET A 273 -13.99 -19.69 3.15
CA MET A 273 -12.60 -20.00 3.48
C MET A 273 -12.50 -21.24 4.37
N LYS A 274 -11.34 -21.89 4.36
CA LYS A 274 -11.05 -22.93 5.34
C LYS A 274 -11.25 -22.38 6.75
N LYS A 275 -11.86 -23.18 7.62
CA LYS A 275 -11.92 -22.84 9.04
C LYS A 275 -10.51 -22.75 9.61
N GLY A 276 -10.17 -21.65 10.25
CA GLY A 276 -8.84 -21.41 10.77
C GLY A 276 -7.86 -20.82 9.76
N ALA A 277 -8.33 -20.36 8.61
CA ALA A 277 -7.48 -19.67 7.63
C ALA A 277 -6.99 -18.31 8.12
N TYR A 278 -5.98 -17.78 7.43
CA TYR A 278 -5.38 -16.48 7.68
C TYR A 278 -5.62 -15.54 6.48
N ILE A 279 -5.79 -14.25 6.77
CA ILE A 279 -5.83 -13.20 5.74
C ILE A 279 -4.70 -12.20 5.98
N VAL A 280 -4.02 -11.82 4.91
CA VAL A 280 -3.04 -10.72 4.89
C VAL A 280 -3.49 -9.66 3.89
N ASN A 281 -3.69 -8.42 4.34
CA ASN A 281 -4.15 -7.32 3.49
C ASN A 281 -3.19 -6.13 3.56
N THR A 282 -2.41 -5.97 2.51
CA THR A 282 -1.52 -4.81 2.30
C THR A 282 -1.98 -3.92 1.13
N ALA A 283 -3.16 -4.18 0.58
CA ALA A 283 -3.73 -3.44 -0.54
C ALA A 283 -4.52 -2.21 -0.09
N ARG A 284 -5.80 -2.39 0.28
CA ARG A 284 -6.66 -1.31 0.81
C ARG A 284 -7.61 -1.85 1.87
N GLY A 285 -7.85 -1.04 2.92
CA GLY A 285 -8.70 -1.44 4.04
C GLY A 285 -10.13 -1.81 3.64
N LYS A 286 -10.72 -1.06 2.71
CA LYS A 286 -12.09 -1.28 2.22
C LYS A 286 -12.32 -2.58 1.44
N ILE A 287 -11.29 -3.29 1.04
CA ILE A 287 -11.43 -4.59 0.36
C ILE A 287 -11.95 -5.65 1.34
N CYS A 288 -11.66 -5.49 2.63
CA CYS A 288 -12.20 -6.32 3.70
C CYS A 288 -13.31 -5.60 4.43
N ASN A 289 -14.44 -6.27 4.63
CA ASN A 289 -15.49 -5.75 5.51
C ASN A 289 -14.98 -5.77 6.95
N ARG A 290 -14.93 -4.60 7.57
CA ARG A 290 -14.37 -4.37 8.91
C ARG A 290 -14.98 -5.29 9.98
N ASP A 291 -16.29 -5.35 10.00
CA ASP A 291 -17.00 -6.06 11.07
C ASP A 291 -17.02 -7.57 10.82
N ALA A 292 -17.07 -8.00 9.55
CA ALA A 292 -16.96 -9.40 9.16
C ALA A 292 -15.61 -10.01 9.58
N ILE A 293 -14.49 -9.30 9.37
CA ILE A 293 -13.16 -9.74 9.84
C ILE A 293 -13.14 -9.90 11.35
N ALA A 294 -13.60 -8.91 12.11
CA ALA A 294 -13.60 -8.96 13.57
C ALA A 294 -14.48 -10.10 14.11
N LYS A 295 -15.63 -10.33 13.50
CA LYS A 295 -16.55 -11.44 13.81
C LYS A 295 -15.92 -12.80 13.52
N ALA A 296 -15.25 -12.94 12.37
CA ALA A 296 -14.61 -14.19 11.95
C ALA A 296 -13.45 -14.59 12.88
N LEU A 297 -12.67 -13.63 13.34
CA LEU A 297 -11.61 -13.86 14.33
C LEU A 297 -12.18 -14.27 15.70
N LYS A 298 -13.26 -13.62 16.14
CA LYS A 298 -13.94 -13.97 17.41
C LYS A 298 -14.55 -15.36 17.39
N SER A 299 -15.08 -15.80 16.25
CA SER A 299 -15.69 -17.11 16.09
C SER A 299 -14.69 -18.25 15.81
N GLY A 300 -13.43 -17.92 15.50
CA GLY A 300 -12.43 -18.89 15.06
C GLY A 300 -12.64 -19.38 13.62
N GLN A 301 -13.48 -18.72 12.83
CA GLN A 301 -13.55 -18.96 11.38
C GLN A 301 -12.22 -18.56 10.71
N LEU A 302 -11.61 -17.45 11.17
CA LEU A 302 -10.24 -17.08 10.84
C LEU A 302 -9.35 -17.30 12.07
N SER A 303 -8.14 -17.82 11.85
CA SER A 303 -7.09 -17.93 12.87
C SER A 303 -6.32 -16.64 13.05
N GLY A 304 -6.22 -15.80 12.03
CA GLY A 304 -5.53 -14.53 12.13
C GLY A 304 -5.81 -13.59 10.96
N TYR A 305 -5.62 -12.30 11.22
CA TYR A 305 -5.65 -11.24 10.23
C TYR A 305 -4.45 -10.33 10.43
N ALA A 306 -3.61 -10.21 9.42
CA ALA A 306 -2.56 -9.22 9.40
C ALA A 306 -2.87 -8.17 8.33
N GLY A 307 -2.73 -6.91 8.67
CA GLY A 307 -3.04 -5.83 7.73
C GLY A 307 -2.17 -4.61 7.93
N ASP A 308 -1.97 -3.91 6.84
CA ASP A 308 -1.20 -2.67 6.82
C ASP A 308 -2.07 -1.46 6.47
N VAL A 309 -3.30 -1.72 6.08
CA VAL A 309 -4.22 -0.72 5.53
C VAL A 309 -5.51 -0.65 6.32
N TRP A 310 -6.06 0.55 6.45
CA TRP A 310 -7.19 0.85 7.32
C TRP A 310 -8.28 1.62 6.56
N PHE A 311 -9.47 1.65 7.12
CA PHE A 311 -10.51 2.58 6.69
C PHE A 311 -11.44 2.91 7.87
N PRO A 312 -11.57 4.21 8.23
CA PRO A 312 -10.81 5.35 7.70
C PRO A 312 -9.32 5.27 8.05
N GLN A 313 -8.51 6.10 7.40
CA GLN A 313 -7.08 6.21 7.64
C GLN A 313 -6.69 7.69 7.78
N PRO A 314 -6.05 8.09 8.92
CA PRO A 314 -5.66 7.26 10.08
C PRO A 314 -6.84 6.59 10.77
N ALA A 315 -6.62 5.39 11.31
CA ALA A 315 -7.67 4.68 12.03
C ALA A 315 -7.99 5.35 13.37
N PRO A 316 -9.26 5.63 13.69
CA PRO A 316 -9.65 6.18 14.99
C PRO A 316 -9.27 5.25 16.14
N ASN A 317 -9.20 5.80 17.36
CA ASN A 317 -8.74 5.03 18.53
C ASN A 317 -9.68 3.88 18.89
N ASP A 318 -10.96 4.00 18.57
CA ASP A 318 -12.02 2.98 18.81
C ASP A 318 -12.21 2.02 17.64
N HIS A 319 -11.35 2.08 16.61
CA HIS A 319 -11.47 1.17 15.46
C HIS A 319 -11.37 -0.28 15.91
N VAL A 320 -12.36 -1.13 15.52
CA VAL A 320 -12.49 -2.51 15.99
C VAL A 320 -11.27 -3.38 15.71
N TRP A 321 -10.51 -3.11 14.65
CA TRP A 321 -9.28 -3.84 14.33
C TRP A 321 -8.11 -3.57 15.28
N ARG A 322 -8.18 -2.53 16.13
CA ARG A 322 -7.16 -2.28 17.16
C ARG A 322 -7.21 -3.28 18.32
N THR A 323 -8.39 -3.88 18.53
CA THR A 323 -8.66 -4.74 19.70
C THR A 323 -9.15 -6.14 19.33
N MET A 324 -9.29 -6.46 18.03
CA MET A 324 -9.68 -7.79 17.60
C MET A 324 -8.62 -8.84 17.98
N PRO A 325 -9.00 -10.10 18.24
CA PRO A 325 -8.03 -11.13 18.59
C PRO A 325 -7.13 -11.49 17.41
N ASN A 326 -5.93 -11.99 17.69
CA ASN A 326 -4.99 -12.56 16.70
C ASN A 326 -4.78 -11.69 15.45
N HIS A 327 -4.51 -10.43 15.67
CA HIS A 327 -4.19 -9.51 14.57
C HIS A 327 -2.74 -9.05 14.59
N GLY A 328 -2.21 -8.78 13.39
CA GLY A 328 -0.91 -8.14 13.16
C GLY A 328 -1.11 -6.89 12.29
N MET A 329 -1.61 -5.79 12.89
CA MET A 329 -1.88 -4.55 12.18
C MET A 329 -0.70 -3.60 12.25
N THR A 330 -0.34 -3.00 11.12
CA THR A 330 0.68 -1.96 10.98
C THR A 330 0.08 -0.66 10.40
N PRO A 331 0.69 0.50 10.60
CA PRO A 331 0.10 1.80 10.24
C PRO A 331 0.43 2.23 8.80
N HIS A 332 0.17 1.35 7.82
CA HIS A 332 0.42 1.57 6.39
C HIS A 332 1.90 1.83 6.06
N THR A 333 2.77 0.97 6.57
CA THR A 333 4.23 1.08 6.45
C THR A 333 4.86 0.05 5.52
N SER A 334 4.08 -0.89 4.98
CA SER A 334 4.61 -1.94 4.10
C SER A 334 5.38 -1.39 2.89
N GLY A 335 4.90 -0.29 2.34
CA GLY A 335 5.51 0.41 1.20
C GLY A 335 6.45 1.55 1.57
N THR A 336 6.83 1.73 2.85
CA THR A 336 7.59 2.89 3.32
C THR A 336 8.90 2.54 4.03
N SER A 337 9.47 1.38 3.74
CA SER A 337 10.84 1.08 4.18
C SER A 337 11.82 2.15 3.68
N LEU A 338 12.96 2.35 4.33
CA LEU A 338 13.97 3.30 3.88
C LEU A 338 14.38 3.06 2.42
N SER A 339 14.47 1.79 2.01
CA SER A 339 14.73 1.41 0.62
C SER A 339 13.61 1.83 -0.34
N ALA A 340 12.35 1.76 0.08
CA ALA A 340 11.23 2.26 -0.72
C ALA A 340 11.23 3.78 -0.81
N GLN A 341 11.54 4.47 0.31
CA GLN A 341 11.62 5.93 0.37
C GLN A 341 12.65 6.47 -0.65
N THR A 342 13.82 5.84 -0.76
CA THR A 342 14.81 6.18 -1.78
C THR A 342 14.21 6.10 -3.19
N ARG A 343 13.52 5.01 -3.48
CA ARG A 343 12.97 4.76 -4.81
C ARG A 343 11.86 5.74 -5.18
N TYR A 344 10.92 6.04 -4.27
CA TYR A 344 9.86 6.97 -4.63
C TYR A 344 10.33 8.44 -4.59
N ALA A 345 11.25 8.83 -3.74
CA ALA A 345 11.84 10.17 -3.77
C ALA A 345 12.59 10.43 -5.10
N ASP A 346 13.41 9.47 -5.54
CA ASP A 346 14.13 9.56 -6.81
C ASP A 346 13.16 9.53 -8.02
N GLY A 347 12.11 8.71 -7.94
CA GLY A 347 11.10 8.65 -9.01
C GLY A 347 10.29 9.95 -9.12
N VAL A 348 9.89 10.55 -7.99
CA VAL A 348 9.23 11.88 -8.00
C VAL A 348 10.14 12.93 -8.62
N ARG A 349 11.42 12.94 -8.23
CA ARG A 349 12.40 13.86 -8.81
C ARG A 349 12.57 13.65 -10.31
N GLU A 350 12.62 12.40 -10.77
CA GLU A 350 12.70 12.07 -12.19
C GLU A 350 11.48 12.60 -12.96
N ILE A 351 10.27 12.41 -12.43
CA ILE A 351 9.03 12.93 -13.01
C ILE A 351 9.10 14.46 -13.17
N LEU A 352 9.52 15.15 -12.11
CA LEU A 352 9.66 16.61 -12.12
C LEU A 352 10.71 17.09 -13.13
N GLU A 353 11.87 16.42 -13.20
CA GLU A 353 12.90 16.72 -14.20
C GLU A 353 12.36 16.57 -15.62
N CYS A 354 11.69 15.45 -15.92
CA CYS A 354 11.08 15.25 -17.23
C CYS A 354 10.04 16.34 -17.55
N PHE A 355 9.18 16.66 -16.58
CA PHE A 355 8.16 17.70 -16.77
C PHE A 355 8.74 19.08 -17.04
N PHE A 356 9.74 19.51 -16.26
CA PHE A 356 10.37 20.83 -16.43
C PHE A 356 11.19 20.96 -17.72
N GLU A 357 11.78 19.86 -18.17
CA GLU A 357 12.57 19.80 -19.39
C GLU A 357 11.75 19.50 -20.65
N GLY A 358 10.42 19.29 -20.51
CA GLY A 358 9.55 18.91 -21.62
C GLY A 358 9.87 17.53 -22.21
N LYS A 359 10.46 16.65 -21.41
CA LYS A 359 10.76 15.27 -21.78
C LYS A 359 9.61 14.33 -21.47
N GLU A 360 9.56 13.22 -22.17
CA GLU A 360 8.57 12.17 -21.89
C GLU A 360 8.79 11.56 -20.50
N ILE A 361 7.69 11.46 -19.74
CA ILE A 361 7.62 10.70 -18.49
C ILE A 361 7.49 9.23 -18.85
N ARG A 362 8.15 8.35 -18.12
CA ARG A 362 8.07 6.90 -18.35
C ARG A 362 6.61 6.42 -18.41
N ASP A 363 6.30 5.62 -19.41
CA ASP A 363 4.97 5.03 -19.59
C ASP A 363 4.45 4.33 -18.33
N GLN A 364 5.33 3.66 -17.59
CA GLN A 364 4.97 2.98 -16.35
C GLN A 364 4.49 3.90 -15.22
N TYR A 365 4.81 5.20 -15.27
CA TYR A 365 4.39 6.19 -14.27
C TYR A 365 3.07 6.88 -14.62
N LEU A 366 2.63 6.78 -15.86
CA LEU A 366 1.42 7.46 -16.34
C LEU A 366 0.15 6.75 -15.85
N ILE A 367 -0.80 7.52 -15.36
CA ILE A 367 -2.17 7.10 -15.04
C ILE A 367 -3.17 7.89 -15.89
N VAL A 368 -3.03 9.22 -15.91
CA VAL A 368 -3.79 10.12 -16.80
C VAL A 368 -2.80 10.98 -17.54
N LYS A 369 -2.95 11.07 -18.86
CA LYS A 369 -2.19 11.94 -19.75
C LYS A 369 -3.10 12.57 -20.78
N ASP A 370 -3.01 13.90 -20.96
CA ASP A 370 -3.79 14.63 -21.97
C ASP A 370 -5.30 14.36 -21.89
N GLY A 371 -5.85 14.23 -20.68
CA GLY A 371 -7.27 14.00 -20.44
C GLY A 371 -7.76 12.56 -20.69
N GLN A 372 -6.86 11.58 -20.75
CA GLN A 372 -7.20 10.17 -20.94
C GLN A 372 -6.39 9.27 -20.01
N LEU A 373 -6.95 8.09 -19.67
CA LEU A 373 -6.17 7.04 -19.05
C LEU A 373 -5.01 6.63 -19.97
N ALA A 374 -3.81 6.59 -19.46
CA ALA A 374 -2.59 6.38 -20.23
C ALA A 374 -1.57 5.52 -19.49
N GLY A 375 -0.68 4.91 -20.24
CA GLY A 375 0.47 4.18 -19.71
C GLY A 375 0.14 2.86 -19.01
N MET A 376 1.17 2.22 -18.52
CA MET A 376 1.05 0.92 -17.83
C MET A 376 0.36 1.05 -16.45
N GLY A 377 0.49 2.17 -15.77
CA GLY A 377 -0.18 2.44 -14.49
C GLY A 377 -1.70 2.46 -14.63
N ALA A 378 -2.22 2.93 -15.76
CA ALA A 378 -3.64 3.00 -16.06
C ALA A 378 -4.35 1.63 -16.12
N HIS A 379 -3.62 0.52 -16.30
CA HIS A 379 -4.21 -0.83 -16.26
C HIS A 379 -4.91 -1.15 -14.94
N SER A 380 -4.47 -0.52 -13.85
CA SER A 380 -5.14 -0.63 -12.55
C SER A 380 -6.46 0.15 -12.50
N TYR A 381 -6.71 1.06 -13.44
CA TYR A 381 -7.85 1.99 -13.51
C TYR A 381 -8.57 1.87 -14.85
N SER A 382 -8.94 0.67 -15.27
CA SER A 382 -9.63 0.45 -16.56
C SER A 382 -10.95 1.25 -16.66
N LYS A 383 -11.38 1.56 -17.88
CA LYS A 383 -12.56 2.43 -18.16
C LYS A 383 -13.83 2.05 -17.38
N GLY A 384 -13.98 0.79 -16.94
CA GLY A 384 -15.10 0.34 -16.10
C GLY A 384 -14.95 0.72 -14.62
N SER A 385 -13.74 0.94 -14.10
CA SER A 385 -13.49 1.29 -12.70
C SER A 385 -13.60 2.80 -12.44
N ALA A 386 -13.28 3.62 -13.43
CA ALA A 386 -13.38 5.09 -13.34
C ALA A 386 -14.83 5.60 -13.40
N THR A 387 -15.76 4.79 -13.89
CA THR A 387 -17.17 5.17 -14.14
C THR A 387 -18.18 4.46 -13.22
N GLY A 388 -17.75 3.78 -12.15
CA GLY A 388 -18.68 3.14 -11.20
C GLY A 388 -19.54 2.01 -11.82
N GLY A 389 -19.03 1.30 -12.82
CA GLY A 389 -19.75 0.27 -13.54
C GLY A 389 -20.13 -0.93 -12.70
N SER A 390 -21.42 -1.04 -12.35
CA SER A 390 -22.02 -2.10 -11.54
C SER A 390 -22.08 -3.49 -12.21
N GLU A 391 -21.86 -3.59 -13.52
CA GLU A 391 -22.03 -4.84 -14.25
C GLU A 391 -20.83 -5.80 -14.15
N GLU A 392 -19.59 -5.29 -14.06
CA GLU A 392 -18.41 -6.14 -13.84
C GLU A 392 -18.28 -6.61 -12.38
N ALA A 393 -18.71 -5.79 -11.43
CA ALA A 393 -18.79 -6.17 -10.02
C ALA A 393 -19.64 -7.43 -9.81
N ALA A 394 -20.71 -7.59 -10.57
CA ALA A 394 -21.58 -8.76 -10.51
C ALA A 394 -20.88 -10.04 -10.99
N LYS A 395 -19.92 -9.94 -11.92
CA LYS A 395 -19.16 -11.10 -12.45
C LYS A 395 -18.17 -11.65 -11.42
N TYR A 396 -17.52 -10.78 -10.60
CA TYR A 396 -16.56 -11.22 -9.59
C TYR A 396 -17.21 -11.77 -8.32
N LYS A 397 -18.44 -11.35 -8.00
CA LYS A 397 -19.21 -11.90 -6.89
C LYS A 397 -19.94 -13.22 -7.24
N LYS A 398 -20.16 -13.51 -8.53
CA LYS A 398 -20.92 -14.69 -9.01
C LYS A 398 -20.05 -15.78 -9.65
N LYS A 399 -18.75 -15.59 -9.80
CA LYS A 399 -17.80 -16.59 -10.28
C LYS A 399 -16.78 -16.91 -9.16
#